data_4c0ba62010602d28224d122492d9c8ef
#
_entry.id   4c0ba62010602d28224d122492d9c8ef
#
_cell.length_a   1.000
_cell.length_b   1.000
_cell.length_c   1.000
_cell.angle_alpha   90.00
_cell.angle_beta   90.00
_cell.angle_gamma   90.00
#
_symmetry.space_group_name_H-M   'P 1'
#
loop_
_entity.id
_entity.type
_entity.pdbx_description
1 polymer ?
#
loop_
_entity_poly.entity_id
_entity_poly.type
_entity_poly.pdbx_seq_one_letter_code
_entity_poly.pdbx_strand_id
1 'polypeptide(L)'
;IKFDLTWQANHNHSFKFGLMGISHDVKHKWQTIRNKYDGQSDLTIYEPEVFGDSTVYADIYNVEPQEAAVYIQDKMEYEDMVINFGLRYDYFDPASFYPSDSRNPANQLVLPDSMMSDKVSAPVIDQISPRIGFAYQLGNQAVLHFSYGHFFQMPPLYSMYQNKSFLVSPSDYSTTMGSVLLEPEKTITYEIGLWQELARGLNLDVALFYRDIYNLLSTKIISTYNQIEYGLYSNKDYGNARGLEVTLDLGYG
;
A
#
# COMPACT_ATOMS: atom_id res chain seq x y z
N ILE A 1 7.18 17.60 4.38
CA ILE A 1 6.79 18.91 3.79
C ILE A 1 5.55 18.69 2.96
N LYS A 2 4.55 19.59 3.12
CA LYS A 2 3.34 19.59 2.29
C LYS A 2 3.01 21.01 1.90
N PHE A 3 2.64 21.22 0.64
CA PHE A 3 2.21 22.49 0.10
C PHE A 3 0.96 22.28 -0.76
N ASP A 4 -0.09 23.06 -0.51
CA ASP A 4 -1.32 23.07 -1.30
C ASP A 4 -1.65 24.51 -1.69
N LEU A 5 -2.00 24.71 -2.96
CA LEU A 5 -2.43 25.99 -3.53
C LEU A 5 -3.77 25.80 -4.23
N THR A 6 -4.73 26.69 -3.92
CA THR A 6 -5.99 26.80 -4.65
C THR A 6 -6.04 28.14 -5.37
N TRP A 7 -6.33 28.11 -6.67
CA TRP A 7 -6.41 29.30 -7.51
C TRP A 7 -7.71 29.31 -8.30
N GLN A 8 -8.56 30.28 -8.02
CA GLN A 8 -9.76 30.55 -8.82
C GLN A 8 -9.35 31.35 -10.05
N ALA A 9 -9.20 30.68 -11.19
CA ALA A 9 -8.73 31.32 -12.42
C ALA A 9 -9.81 32.20 -13.06
N ASN A 10 -11.06 31.76 -13.00
CA ASN A 10 -12.24 32.52 -13.43
C ASN A 10 -13.50 31.95 -12.77
N HIS A 11 -14.70 32.36 -13.22
CA HIS A 11 -15.97 31.89 -12.62
C HIS A 11 -16.21 30.39 -12.81
N ASN A 12 -15.63 29.80 -13.85
CA ASN A 12 -15.88 28.39 -14.18
C ASN A 12 -14.74 27.46 -13.76
N HIS A 13 -13.51 27.96 -13.55
CA HIS A 13 -12.34 27.11 -13.30
C HIS A 13 -11.68 27.40 -11.96
N SER A 14 -11.53 26.36 -11.15
CA SER A 14 -10.83 26.37 -9.88
C SER A 14 -9.74 25.31 -9.85
N PHE A 15 -8.48 25.75 -9.95
CA PHE A 15 -7.33 24.86 -9.94
C PHE A 15 -6.86 24.60 -8.52
N LYS A 16 -6.45 23.35 -8.26
CA LYS A 16 -5.70 22.95 -7.06
C LYS A 16 -4.39 22.31 -7.47
N PHE A 17 -3.31 22.74 -6.82
CA PHE A 17 -1.97 22.18 -6.99
C PHE A 17 -1.47 21.73 -5.62
N GLY A 18 -0.77 20.62 -5.56
CA GLY A 18 -0.13 20.21 -4.33
C GLY A 18 1.18 19.50 -4.55
N LEU A 19 2.06 19.67 -3.58
CA LEU A 19 3.35 19.00 -3.45
C LEU A 19 3.42 18.34 -2.09
N MET A 20 3.95 17.12 -2.04
CA MET A 20 4.24 16.41 -0.80
C MET A 20 5.63 15.78 -0.90
N GLY A 21 6.39 15.85 0.18
CA GLY A 21 7.65 15.12 0.33
C GLY A 21 7.77 14.64 1.76
N ILE A 22 8.06 13.36 1.94
CA ILE A 22 8.23 12.70 3.24
C ILE A 22 9.53 11.92 3.20
N SER A 23 10.38 12.10 4.20
CA SER A 23 11.54 11.25 4.49
C SER A 23 11.24 10.50 5.78
N HIS A 24 11.35 9.19 5.74
CA HIS A 24 11.11 8.32 6.88
C HIS A 24 12.45 7.93 7.52
N ASP A 25 12.48 7.76 8.83
CA ASP A 25 13.54 7.07 9.59
C ASP A 25 12.85 5.93 10.35
N VAL A 26 12.91 4.73 9.80
CA VAL A 26 12.21 3.56 10.33
C VAL A 26 13.21 2.63 11.00
N LYS A 27 13.14 2.58 12.32
CA LYS A 27 13.93 1.69 13.16
C LYS A 27 13.04 0.63 13.76
N HIS A 28 13.32 -0.61 13.43
CA HIS A 28 12.61 -1.77 13.97
C HIS A 28 13.58 -2.67 14.73
N LYS A 29 13.16 -3.07 15.91
CA LYS A 29 13.84 -4.09 16.70
C LYS A 29 12.79 -4.97 17.37
N TRP A 30 12.76 -6.21 16.96
CA TRP A 30 11.91 -7.24 17.55
C TRP A 30 12.75 -8.45 17.93
N GLN A 31 12.53 -9.02 19.10
CA GLN A 31 13.25 -10.19 19.61
C GLN A 31 12.26 -11.12 20.29
N THR A 32 12.38 -12.41 20.02
CA THR A 32 11.59 -13.44 20.69
C THR A 32 12.27 -13.79 22.03
N ILE A 33 11.46 -13.82 23.09
CA ILE A 33 11.87 -14.40 24.37
C ILE A 33 11.50 -15.88 24.33
N ARG A 34 12.48 -16.75 24.50
CA ARG A 34 12.28 -18.20 24.51
C ARG A 34 12.77 -18.80 25.79
N ASN A 35 12.40 -20.07 26.05
CA ASN A 35 13.00 -20.82 27.15
C ASN A 35 14.43 -21.22 26.75
N LYS A 36 15.41 -20.92 27.58
CA LYS A 36 16.83 -21.32 27.40
C LYS A 36 17.01 -22.83 27.19
N TYR A 37 16.11 -23.63 27.76
CA TYR A 37 16.11 -25.09 27.66
C TYR A 37 15.17 -25.61 26.56
N ASP A 38 14.77 -24.77 25.63
CA ASP A 38 13.90 -25.16 24.53
C ASP A 38 14.56 -26.27 23.69
N GLY A 39 13.82 -27.34 23.44
CA GLY A 39 14.33 -28.53 22.75
C GLY A 39 15.04 -29.55 23.64
N GLN A 40 15.18 -29.30 24.95
CA GLN A 40 15.67 -30.30 25.90
C GLN A 40 14.52 -31.14 26.46
N SER A 41 14.82 -32.37 26.87
CA SER A 41 13.79 -33.33 27.32
C SER A 41 13.15 -32.95 28.67
N ASP A 42 13.78 -32.11 29.48
CA ASP A 42 13.26 -31.64 30.78
C ASP A 42 12.59 -30.26 30.62
N LEU A 43 11.32 -30.27 30.27
CA LEU A 43 10.49 -29.08 30.09
C LEU A 43 9.98 -28.48 31.41
N THR A 44 10.38 -28.98 32.57
CA THR A 44 9.91 -28.48 33.88
C THR A 44 10.61 -27.16 34.29
N ILE A 45 11.73 -26.86 33.63
CA ILE A 45 12.53 -25.65 33.92
C ILE A 45 12.24 -24.60 32.88
N TYR A 46 11.80 -23.43 33.30
CA TYR A 46 11.64 -22.26 32.47
C TYR A 46 12.60 -21.15 32.90
N GLU A 47 13.51 -20.80 32.01
CA GLU A 47 14.40 -19.65 32.15
C GLU A 47 14.29 -18.81 30.88
N PRO A 48 13.72 -17.59 30.95
CA PRO A 48 13.55 -16.75 29.75
C PRO A 48 14.92 -16.27 29.27
N GLU A 49 15.18 -16.42 27.98
CA GLU A 49 16.37 -15.96 27.30
C GLU A 49 16.00 -15.13 26.06
N VAL A 50 16.73 -14.02 25.87
CA VAL A 50 16.70 -13.21 24.66
C VAL A 50 17.92 -13.55 23.83
N PHE A 51 17.70 -14.13 22.67
CA PHE A 51 18.79 -14.50 21.76
C PHE A 51 19.40 -13.26 21.09
N GLY A 52 20.65 -13.40 20.67
CA GLY A 52 21.40 -12.31 20.01
C GLY A 52 20.76 -11.83 18.71
N ASP A 53 21.10 -10.61 18.34
CA ASP A 53 20.55 -9.89 17.18
C ASP A 53 20.84 -10.57 15.82
N SER A 54 21.81 -11.49 15.77
CA SER A 54 22.19 -12.26 14.58
C SER A 54 21.55 -13.64 14.50
N THR A 55 20.46 -13.86 15.21
CA THR A 55 19.72 -15.12 15.21
C THR A 55 18.38 -14.98 14.47
N VAL A 56 17.78 -16.10 14.08
CA VAL A 56 16.41 -16.15 13.48
C VAL A 56 15.30 -15.68 14.44
N TYR A 57 15.64 -15.43 15.70
CA TYR A 57 14.74 -14.96 16.73
C TYR A 57 14.75 -13.44 16.90
N ALA A 58 15.49 -12.73 16.04
CA ALA A 58 15.52 -11.28 16.01
C ALA A 58 15.21 -10.76 14.61
N ASP A 59 14.38 -9.72 14.54
CA ASP A 59 14.17 -8.94 13.33
C ASP A 59 14.57 -7.49 13.60
N ILE A 60 15.64 -7.06 12.96
CA ILE A 60 16.23 -5.74 13.20
C ILE A 60 16.54 -5.10 11.87
N TYR A 61 15.97 -3.92 11.62
CA TYR A 61 16.32 -3.12 10.46
C TYR A 61 16.24 -1.63 10.74
N ASN A 62 17.04 -0.88 10.01
CA ASN A 62 16.99 0.57 9.91
C ASN A 62 16.96 0.95 8.43
N VAL A 63 15.94 1.71 8.01
CA VAL A 63 15.73 2.11 6.62
C VAL A 63 15.18 3.52 6.56
N GLU A 64 15.52 4.25 5.50
CA GLU A 64 15.16 5.65 5.30
C GLU A 64 14.43 5.83 3.95
N PRO A 65 13.24 5.21 3.75
CA PRO A 65 12.52 5.37 2.51
C PRO A 65 12.03 6.81 2.32
N GLN A 66 11.89 7.21 1.05
CA GLN A 66 11.48 8.54 0.67
C GLN A 66 10.23 8.50 -0.19
N GLU A 67 9.30 9.40 0.09
CA GLU A 67 8.08 9.58 -0.68
C GLU A 67 7.98 10.99 -1.21
N ALA A 68 7.50 11.13 -2.43
CA ALA A 68 7.13 12.40 -3.00
C ALA A 68 5.85 12.27 -3.83
N ALA A 69 5.07 13.34 -3.88
CA ALA A 69 3.91 13.38 -4.75
C ALA A 69 3.64 14.80 -5.25
N VAL A 70 3.11 14.87 -6.46
CA VAL A 70 2.61 16.11 -7.04
C VAL A 70 1.24 15.87 -7.65
N TYR A 71 0.33 16.82 -7.51
CA TYR A 71 -0.95 16.73 -8.16
C TYR A 71 -1.43 18.08 -8.71
N ILE A 72 -2.26 17.99 -9.73
CA ILE A 72 -3.04 19.08 -10.30
C ILE A 72 -4.49 18.63 -10.44
N GLN A 73 -5.42 19.52 -10.14
CA GLN A 73 -6.84 19.29 -10.31
C GLN A 73 -7.50 20.57 -10.83
N ASP A 74 -8.42 20.44 -11.78
CA ASP A 74 -9.32 21.50 -12.22
C ASP A 74 -10.76 21.11 -11.86
N LYS A 75 -11.45 21.98 -11.14
CA LYS A 75 -12.89 21.93 -10.95
C LYS A 75 -13.53 22.95 -11.90
N MET A 76 -14.30 22.43 -12.84
CA MET A 76 -15.03 23.22 -13.82
C MET A 76 -16.52 23.27 -13.44
N GLU A 77 -17.06 24.46 -13.30
CA GLU A 77 -18.46 24.69 -12.93
C GLU A 77 -19.18 25.43 -14.05
N TYR A 78 -20.23 24.83 -14.54
CA TYR A 78 -21.16 25.38 -15.53
C TYR A 78 -22.58 25.40 -14.92
N GLU A 79 -23.57 26.02 -15.57
CA GLU A 79 -24.92 26.22 -15.01
C GLU A 79 -25.51 24.95 -14.36
N ASP A 80 -25.53 23.83 -15.10
CA ASP A 80 -26.12 22.56 -14.65
C ASP A 80 -25.07 21.45 -14.47
N MET A 81 -23.77 21.75 -14.64
CA MET A 81 -22.74 20.71 -14.74
C MET A 81 -21.49 21.08 -13.95
N VAL A 82 -20.99 20.11 -13.21
CA VAL A 82 -19.67 20.20 -12.54
C VAL A 82 -18.77 19.07 -13.04
N ILE A 83 -17.57 19.41 -13.51
CA ILE A 83 -16.55 18.46 -13.91
C ILE A 83 -15.33 18.65 -13.00
N ASN A 84 -14.84 17.57 -12.44
CA ASN A 84 -13.55 17.54 -11.75
C ASN A 84 -12.59 16.66 -12.55
N PHE A 85 -11.47 17.22 -12.95
CA PHE A 85 -10.38 16.47 -13.57
C PHE A 85 -9.11 16.63 -12.75
N GLY A 86 -8.46 15.54 -12.41
CA GLY A 86 -7.24 15.55 -11.62
C GLY A 86 -6.21 14.55 -12.12
N LEU A 87 -4.95 14.90 -11.95
CA LEU A 87 -3.81 14.03 -12.20
C LEU A 87 -2.87 14.11 -11.02
N ARG A 88 -2.45 12.95 -10.51
CA ARG A 88 -1.48 12.83 -9.43
C ARG A 88 -0.35 11.92 -9.86
N TYR A 89 0.88 12.35 -9.61
CA TYR A 89 2.09 11.53 -9.71
C TYR A 89 2.60 11.23 -8.31
N ASP A 90 2.85 9.97 -8.03
CA ASP A 90 3.43 9.47 -6.78
C ASP A 90 4.78 8.82 -7.07
N TYR A 91 5.73 9.03 -6.18
CA TYR A 91 7.10 8.53 -6.21
C TYR A 91 7.43 7.91 -4.85
N PHE A 92 8.03 6.73 -4.84
CA PHE A 92 8.53 6.08 -3.64
C PHE A 92 9.90 5.43 -3.91
N ASP A 93 10.88 5.76 -3.08
CA ASP A 93 12.20 5.12 -3.06
C ASP A 93 12.29 4.24 -1.80
N PRO A 94 12.39 2.91 -1.93
CA PRO A 94 12.57 2.01 -0.80
C PRO A 94 13.89 2.21 -0.06
N ALA A 95 14.88 2.89 -0.63
CA ALA A 95 16.22 3.12 -0.10
C ALA A 95 16.87 1.83 0.44
N SER A 96 16.78 0.74 -0.31
CA SER A 96 17.19 -0.58 0.12
C SER A 96 17.71 -1.43 -1.04
N PHE A 97 18.04 -2.68 -0.77
CA PHE A 97 18.54 -3.63 -1.75
C PHE A 97 17.88 -5.01 -1.55
N TYR A 98 18.01 -5.86 -2.57
CA TYR A 98 17.62 -7.26 -2.54
C TYR A 98 18.73 -8.13 -3.13
N PRO A 99 18.83 -9.44 -2.77
CA PRO A 99 19.80 -10.35 -3.35
C PRO A 99 19.45 -10.68 -4.81
N SER A 100 20.43 -10.69 -5.71
CA SER A 100 20.24 -11.05 -7.12
C SER A 100 19.72 -12.48 -7.32
N ASP A 101 20.03 -13.37 -6.38
CA ASP A 101 19.51 -14.74 -6.33
C ASP A 101 18.89 -15.04 -4.96
N SER A 102 17.56 -15.05 -4.88
CA SER A 102 16.80 -15.33 -3.65
C SER A 102 16.91 -16.78 -3.18
N ARG A 103 17.43 -17.71 -4.00
CA ARG A 103 17.59 -19.12 -3.67
C ARG A 103 18.95 -19.45 -3.03
N ASN A 104 19.88 -18.52 -3.03
CA ASN A 104 21.18 -18.72 -2.40
C ASN A 104 21.05 -18.76 -0.87
N PRO A 105 21.31 -19.91 -0.20
CA PRO A 105 21.18 -20.02 1.24
C PRO A 105 22.22 -19.19 2.03
N ALA A 106 23.25 -18.68 1.35
CA ALA A 106 24.27 -17.85 1.95
C ALA A 106 23.94 -16.34 1.95
N ASN A 107 22.74 -15.94 1.55
CA ASN A 107 22.29 -14.53 1.56
C ASN A 107 22.07 -13.96 2.98
N GLN A 108 22.74 -14.50 3.97
CA GLN A 108 22.62 -14.05 5.35
C GLN A 108 23.65 -12.95 5.61
N LEU A 109 23.20 -11.77 6.05
CA LEU A 109 24.09 -10.63 6.32
C LEU A 109 25.16 -10.86 7.41
N VAL A 110 25.04 -11.96 8.13
CA VAL A 110 26.06 -12.41 9.12
C VAL A 110 27.22 -13.17 8.47
N LEU A 111 27.09 -13.56 7.19
CA LEU A 111 28.13 -14.25 6.45
C LEU A 111 29.00 -13.25 5.67
N PRO A 112 30.22 -13.66 5.24
CA PRO A 112 31.05 -12.83 4.37
C PRO A 112 30.35 -12.51 3.05
N ASP A 113 30.47 -11.27 2.57
CA ASP A 113 29.86 -10.82 1.30
C ASP A 113 30.29 -11.69 0.09
N SER A 114 31.47 -12.29 0.14
CA SER A 114 31.97 -13.18 -0.93
C SER A 114 31.16 -14.48 -1.11
N MET A 115 30.34 -14.84 -0.13
CA MET A 115 29.44 -16.01 -0.19
C MET A 115 28.00 -15.65 -0.60
N MET A 116 27.66 -14.38 -0.49
CA MET A 116 26.33 -13.87 -0.79
C MET A 116 26.14 -13.65 -2.30
N SER A 117 24.89 -13.61 -2.71
CA SER A 117 24.52 -13.09 -4.02
C SER A 117 24.76 -11.57 -4.09
N ASP A 118 24.94 -11.04 -5.29
CA ASP A 118 25.09 -9.60 -5.49
C ASP A 118 23.91 -8.84 -4.90
N LYS A 119 24.20 -7.73 -4.23
CA LYS A 119 23.19 -6.81 -3.71
C LYS A 119 22.74 -5.86 -4.81
N VAL A 120 21.50 -5.98 -5.23
CA VAL A 120 20.90 -5.13 -6.26
C VAL A 120 20.05 -4.05 -5.58
N SER A 121 20.24 -2.79 -5.96
CA SER A 121 19.43 -1.69 -5.46
C SER A 121 17.97 -1.88 -5.82
N ALA A 122 17.07 -1.64 -4.87
CA ALA A 122 15.65 -1.67 -5.12
C ALA A 122 15.26 -0.60 -6.16
N PRO A 123 14.38 -0.92 -7.11
CA PRO A 123 13.88 0.06 -8.05
C PRO A 123 13.01 1.10 -7.33
N VAL A 124 13.04 2.30 -7.85
CA VAL A 124 12.06 3.33 -7.50
C VAL A 124 10.69 2.91 -8.04
N ILE A 125 9.67 3.20 -7.28
CA ILE A 125 8.28 2.95 -7.62
C ILE A 125 7.63 4.29 -7.96
N ASP A 126 7.00 4.40 -9.12
CA ASP A 126 6.28 5.59 -9.50
C ASP A 126 4.94 5.26 -10.16
N GLN A 127 3.97 6.16 -10.03
CA GLN A 127 2.65 5.98 -10.60
C GLN A 127 1.96 7.29 -10.93
N ILE A 128 1.21 7.28 -12.04
CA ILE A 128 0.27 8.33 -12.43
C ILE A 128 -1.15 7.86 -12.13
N SER A 129 -1.91 8.70 -11.42
CA SER A 129 -3.27 8.43 -10.96
C SER A 129 -4.24 9.49 -11.48
N PRO A 130 -4.91 9.23 -12.63
CA PRO A 130 -5.98 10.09 -13.14
C PRO A 130 -7.25 9.95 -12.30
N ARG A 131 -7.99 11.05 -12.15
CA ARG A 131 -9.31 11.09 -11.51
C ARG A 131 -10.24 12.00 -12.29
N ILE A 132 -11.45 11.53 -12.54
CA ILE A 132 -12.49 12.28 -13.23
C ILE A 132 -13.76 12.15 -12.40
N GLY A 133 -14.39 13.28 -12.13
CA GLY A 133 -15.73 13.37 -11.55
C GLY A 133 -16.60 14.21 -12.45
N PHE A 134 -17.85 13.81 -12.60
CA PHE A 134 -18.85 14.51 -13.36
C PHE A 134 -20.17 14.51 -12.59
N ALA A 135 -20.81 15.66 -12.47
CA ALA A 135 -22.13 15.79 -11.91
C ALA A 135 -22.98 16.66 -12.82
N TYR A 136 -24.18 16.23 -13.12
CA TYR A 136 -25.13 16.93 -13.98
C TYR A 136 -26.47 17.04 -13.28
N GLN A 137 -26.98 18.28 -13.17
CA GLN A 137 -28.25 18.59 -12.57
C GLN A 137 -29.39 18.31 -13.57
N LEU A 138 -30.29 17.42 -13.19
CA LEU A 138 -31.47 17.05 -13.95
C LEU A 138 -32.69 17.83 -13.42
N GLY A 139 -32.90 19.02 -13.94
CA GLY A 139 -33.90 19.93 -13.42
C GLY A 139 -33.56 20.39 -11.99
N ASN A 140 -34.57 20.60 -11.12
CA ASN A 140 -34.36 21.16 -9.78
C ASN A 140 -34.31 20.11 -8.67
N GLN A 141 -34.49 18.83 -8.96
CA GLN A 141 -34.73 17.80 -7.96
C GLN A 141 -33.86 16.56 -8.12
N ALA A 142 -33.00 16.49 -9.14
CA ALA A 142 -32.15 15.34 -9.32
C ALA A 142 -30.74 15.72 -9.81
N VAL A 143 -29.74 14.92 -9.41
CA VAL A 143 -28.35 15.05 -9.87
C VAL A 143 -27.83 13.67 -10.27
N LEU A 144 -27.44 13.54 -11.52
CA LEU A 144 -26.69 12.39 -12.00
C LEU A 144 -25.21 12.64 -11.72
N HIS A 145 -24.52 11.69 -11.13
CA HIS A 145 -23.08 11.79 -10.92
C HIS A 145 -22.34 10.54 -11.42
N PHE A 146 -21.11 10.76 -11.85
CA PHE A 146 -20.19 9.73 -12.29
C PHE A 146 -18.81 10.02 -11.73
N SER A 147 -18.12 9.00 -11.26
CA SER A 147 -16.73 9.11 -10.87
C SER A 147 -15.89 7.97 -11.45
N TYR A 148 -14.66 8.31 -11.82
CA TYR A 148 -13.62 7.39 -12.24
C TYR A 148 -12.31 7.81 -11.62
N GLY A 149 -11.54 6.85 -11.08
CA GLY A 149 -10.26 7.19 -10.51
C GLY A 149 -9.34 6.01 -10.29
N HIS A 150 -8.04 6.31 -10.37
CA HIS A 150 -6.99 5.42 -9.93
C HIS A 150 -6.56 5.82 -8.53
N PHE A 151 -6.48 4.84 -7.66
CA PHE A 151 -6.01 4.98 -6.28
C PHE A 151 -4.81 4.06 -6.08
N PHE A 152 -3.86 4.57 -5.34
CA PHE A 152 -2.57 3.96 -5.14
C PHE A 152 -2.32 3.87 -3.63
N GLN A 153 -1.88 2.70 -3.17
CA GLN A 153 -1.55 2.47 -1.77
C GLN A 153 -0.27 1.64 -1.67
N MET A 154 0.76 2.23 -1.04
CA MET A 154 1.98 1.49 -0.73
C MET A 154 1.69 0.34 0.24
N PRO A 155 2.34 -0.82 0.05
CA PRO A 155 2.30 -1.90 1.02
C PRO A 155 2.77 -1.42 2.40
N PRO A 156 2.31 -2.05 3.49
CA PRO A 156 2.86 -1.79 4.81
C PRO A 156 4.37 -1.95 4.83
N LEU A 157 5.11 -1.02 5.44
CA LEU A 157 6.58 -1.02 5.40
C LEU A 157 7.20 -2.31 5.95
N TYR A 158 6.56 -2.97 6.93
CA TYR A 158 7.05 -4.26 7.43
C TYR A 158 7.09 -5.33 6.34
N SER A 159 6.14 -5.33 5.40
CA SER A 159 6.13 -6.29 4.29
C SER A 159 7.26 -6.05 3.28
N MET A 160 7.87 -4.88 3.30
CA MET A 160 9.04 -4.56 2.49
C MET A 160 10.36 -4.88 3.18
N TYR A 161 10.44 -4.74 4.52
CA TYR A 161 11.72 -4.75 5.24
C TYR A 161 11.86 -5.85 6.28
N GLN A 162 10.81 -6.61 6.59
CA GLN A 162 10.86 -7.69 7.58
C GLN A 162 11.97 -8.71 7.24
N ASN A 163 12.69 -9.17 8.24
CA ASN A 163 13.79 -10.13 8.12
C ASN A 163 14.86 -9.71 7.08
N LYS A 164 15.19 -8.42 7.04
CA LYS A 164 16.19 -7.85 6.13
C LYS A 164 17.57 -8.49 6.23
N SER A 165 17.88 -9.13 7.36
CA SER A 165 19.10 -9.90 7.59
C SER A 165 19.16 -11.22 6.83
N PHE A 166 18.09 -11.63 6.17
CA PHE A 166 17.93 -12.88 5.41
C PHE A 166 18.24 -14.15 6.25
N LEU A 167 17.97 -14.10 7.54
CA LEU A 167 18.12 -15.25 8.43
C LEU A 167 16.88 -16.14 8.28
N VAL A 168 17.07 -17.36 7.80
CA VAL A 168 16.01 -18.38 7.64
C VAL A 168 16.26 -19.50 8.61
N SER A 169 15.25 -19.85 9.40
CA SER A 169 15.33 -21.02 10.28
C SER A 169 15.31 -22.33 9.47
N PRO A 170 16.27 -23.23 9.65
CA PRO A 170 16.29 -24.49 8.94
C PRO A 170 15.19 -25.46 9.37
N SER A 171 14.53 -25.22 10.49
CA SER A 171 13.52 -26.11 11.07
C SER A 171 12.11 -25.52 11.11
N ASP A 172 11.93 -24.29 10.64
CA ASP A 172 10.67 -23.57 10.76
C ASP A 172 10.27 -22.95 9.44
N TYR A 173 9.20 -23.48 8.83
CA TYR A 173 8.60 -22.95 7.60
C TYR A 173 7.92 -21.58 7.79
N SER A 174 7.91 -21.04 9.00
CA SER A 174 7.20 -19.81 9.34
C SER A 174 7.96 -18.53 9.01
N THR A 175 9.24 -18.62 8.63
CA THR A 175 10.02 -17.43 8.29
C THR A 175 9.46 -16.77 7.03
N THR A 176 8.98 -15.53 7.18
CA THR A 176 8.56 -14.69 6.06
C THR A 176 9.50 -13.50 5.95
N MET A 177 9.99 -13.28 4.73
CA MET A 177 10.87 -12.15 4.41
C MET A 177 10.10 -11.04 3.71
N GLY A 178 10.48 -9.81 4.02
CA GLY A 178 10.06 -8.63 3.28
C GLY A 178 10.60 -8.63 1.86
N SER A 179 9.92 -7.90 0.98
CA SER A 179 10.35 -7.72 -0.40
C SER A 179 10.30 -6.25 -0.79
N VAL A 180 11.45 -5.67 -1.05
CA VAL A 180 11.55 -4.28 -1.58
C VAL A 180 11.15 -4.18 -3.06
N LEU A 181 10.79 -5.30 -3.68
CA LEU A 181 10.23 -5.38 -5.03
C LEU A 181 8.71 -5.36 -5.06
N LEU A 182 8.07 -5.15 -3.91
CA LEU A 182 6.61 -5.02 -3.85
C LEU A 182 6.15 -3.78 -4.60
N GLU A 183 5.19 -3.99 -5.48
CA GLU A 183 4.45 -2.92 -6.13
C GLU A 183 3.29 -2.46 -5.24
N PRO A 184 2.86 -1.21 -5.36
CA PRO A 184 1.70 -0.73 -4.63
C PRO A 184 0.41 -1.41 -5.11
N GLU A 185 -0.51 -1.55 -4.17
CA GLU A 185 -1.88 -1.89 -4.51
C GLU A 185 -2.48 -0.75 -5.35
N LYS A 186 -3.09 -1.11 -6.48
CA LYS A 186 -3.75 -0.18 -7.38
C LYS A 186 -5.23 -0.52 -7.47
N THR A 187 -6.08 0.42 -7.07
CA THR A 187 -7.53 0.31 -7.23
C THR A 187 -8.01 1.23 -8.34
N ILE A 188 -8.73 0.68 -9.32
CA ILE A 188 -9.46 1.43 -10.35
C ILE A 188 -10.93 1.39 -9.97
N THR A 189 -11.53 2.56 -9.76
CA THR A 189 -12.93 2.68 -9.35
C THR A 189 -13.75 3.35 -10.43
N TYR A 190 -14.93 2.81 -10.67
CA TYR A 190 -16.00 3.37 -11.51
C TYR A 190 -17.24 3.47 -10.64
N GLU A 191 -17.91 4.61 -10.67
CA GLU A 191 -19.14 4.84 -9.93
C GLU A 191 -20.09 5.69 -10.76
N ILE A 192 -21.37 5.33 -10.77
CA ILE A 192 -22.45 6.12 -11.33
C ILE A 192 -23.60 6.12 -10.31
N GLY A 193 -24.15 7.29 -10.07
CA GLY A 193 -25.25 7.41 -9.12
C GLY A 193 -26.24 8.50 -9.51
N LEU A 194 -27.40 8.41 -8.90
CA LEU A 194 -28.50 9.36 -9.03
C LEU A 194 -28.97 9.76 -7.65
N TRP A 195 -28.77 11.03 -7.31
CA TRP A 195 -29.40 11.65 -6.18
C TRP A 195 -30.72 12.30 -6.63
N GLN A 196 -31.81 12.11 -5.89
CA GLN A 196 -33.12 12.67 -6.21
C GLN A 196 -33.90 13.08 -4.96
N GLU A 197 -34.46 14.28 -4.96
CA GLU A 197 -35.47 14.70 -3.99
C GLU A 197 -36.82 14.13 -4.43
N LEU A 198 -37.35 13.16 -3.65
CA LEU A 198 -38.64 12.50 -3.92
C LEU A 198 -39.81 13.34 -3.40
N ALA A 199 -39.60 14.03 -2.29
CA ALA A 199 -40.52 14.96 -1.68
C ALA A 199 -39.76 15.95 -0.80
N ARG A 200 -40.37 17.02 -0.36
CA ARG A 200 -39.71 18.02 0.48
C ARG A 200 -39.09 17.37 1.74
N GLY A 201 -37.78 17.39 1.80
CA GLY A 201 -37.00 16.79 2.88
C GLY A 201 -36.81 15.27 2.79
N LEU A 202 -37.29 14.61 1.72
CA LEU A 202 -37.06 13.19 1.48
C LEU A 202 -36.17 13.01 0.24
N ASN A 203 -34.95 12.57 0.47
CA ASN A 203 -33.92 12.39 -0.57
C ASN A 203 -33.59 10.92 -0.74
N LEU A 204 -33.43 10.50 -1.98
CA LEU A 204 -32.95 9.18 -2.37
C LEU A 204 -31.62 9.33 -3.10
N ASP A 205 -30.62 8.57 -2.68
CA ASP A 205 -29.36 8.41 -3.41
C ASP A 205 -29.19 6.94 -3.77
N VAL A 206 -28.95 6.67 -5.05
CA VAL A 206 -28.71 5.32 -5.58
C VAL A 206 -27.41 5.36 -6.35
N ALA A 207 -26.42 4.57 -5.91
CA ALA A 207 -25.13 4.47 -6.57
C ALA A 207 -24.78 3.03 -6.93
N LEU A 208 -24.23 2.84 -8.11
CA LEU A 208 -23.63 1.60 -8.59
C LEU A 208 -22.12 1.81 -8.63
N PHE A 209 -21.35 0.90 -8.05
CA PHE A 209 -19.91 0.95 -8.13
C PHE A 209 -19.31 -0.36 -8.61
N TYR A 210 -18.15 -0.22 -9.26
CA TYR A 210 -17.27 -1.32 -9.66
C TYR A 210 -15.83 -0.92 -9.38
N ARG A 211 -15.07 -1.82 -8.73
CA ARG A 211 -13.67 -1.63 -8.36
C ARG A 211 -12.85 -2.82 -8.78
N ASP A 212 -11.77 -2.57 -9.50
CA ASP A 212 -10.71 -3.54 -9.78
C ASP A 212 -9.51 -3.24 -8.88
N ILE A 213 -9.03 -4.26 -8.18
CA ILE A 213 -7.93 -4.16 -7.23
C ILE A 213 -6.79 -5.04 -7.72
N TYR A 214 -5.65 -4.43 -8.04
CA TYR A 214 -4.46 -5.09 -8.56
C TYR A 214 -3.34 -5.08 -7.53
N ASN A 215 -2.40 -6.01 -7.67
CA ASN A 215 -1.18 -6.09 -6.87
C ASN A 215 -1.45 -6.31 -5.38
N LEU A 216 -2.49 -7.06 -5.03
CA LEU A 216 -2.77 -7.40 -3.64
C LEU A 216 -1.57 -8.10 -3.01
N LEU A 217 -1.28 -7.73 -1.76
CA LEU A 217 -0.20 -8.31 -0.99
C LEU A 217 -0.46 -9.79 -0.71
N SER A 218 0.50 -10.62 -1.07
CA SER A 218 0.48 -12.07 -0.88
C SER A 218 1.87 -12.56 -0.46
N THR A 219 2.03 -13.86 -0.33
CA THR A 219 3.33 -14.50 -0.11
C THR A 219 3.56 -15.58 -1.15
N LYS A 220 4.82 -15.75 -1.55
CA LYS A 220 5.29 -16.88 -2.35
C LYS A 220 6.33 -17.67 -1.56
N ILE A 221 6.35 -18.99 -1.74
CA ILE A 221 7.38 -19.84 -1.15
C ILE A 221 8.60 -19.84 -2.06
N ILE A 222 9.76 -19.60 -1.49
CA ILE A 222 11.07 -19.74 -2.11
C ILE A 222 11.75 -20.98 -1.52
N SER A 223 12.15 -21.90 -2.37
CA SER A 223 12.98 -23.05 -1.99
C SER A 223 14.44 -22.75 -2.36
N THR A 224 15.29 -22.70 -1.36
CA THR A 224 16.73 -22.48 -1.53
C THR A 224 17.45 -23.69 -2.12
N TYR A 225 18.68 -23.54 -2.58
CA TYR A 225 19.45 -24.65 -3.17
C TYR A 225 19.77 -25.77 -2.18
N ASN A 226 19.74 -25.49 -0.88
CA ASN A 226 19.85 -26.51 0.18
C ASN A 226 18.49 -27.00 0.69
N GLN A 227 17.40 -26.75 -0.08
CA GLN A 227 16.03 -27.24 0.18
C GLN A 227 15.37 -26.68 1.47
N ILE A 228 15.85 -25.55 1.96
CA ILE A 228 15.16 -24.81 3.02
C ILE A 228 14.15 -23.88 2.36
N GLU A 229 12.92 -23.84 2.89
CA GLU A 229 11.84 -23.00 2.36
C GLU A 229 11.58 -21.80 3.26
N TYR A 230 11.25 -20.66 2.65
CA TYR A 230 10.78 -19.47 3.34
C TYR A 230 9.71 -18.74 2.53
N GLY A 231 8.87 -17.99 3.24
CA GLY A 231 7.90 -17.10 2.59
C GLY A 231 8.58 -15.80 2.15
N LEU A 232 8.25 -15.31 0.96
CA LEU A 232 8.65 -13.99 0.48
C LEU A 232 7.40 -13.19 0.11
N TYR A 233 7.25 -11.98 0.66
CA TYR A 233 6.15 -11.12 0.24
C TYR A 233 6.21 -10.82 -1.25
N SER A 234 5.08 -10.82 -1.90
CA SER A 234 4.94 -10.61 -3.35
C SER A 234 3.56 -10.06 -3.68
N ASN A 235 3.44 -9.40 -4.82
CA ASN A 235 2.16 -9.03 -5.38
C ASN A 235 1.70 -10.20 -6.27
N LYS A 236 0.60 -10.81 -5.96
CA LYS A 236 0.16 -12.02 -6.65
C LYS A 236 -1.32 -12.02 -6.98
N ASP A 237 -2.10 -11.34 -6.18
CA ASP A 237 -3.54 -11.48 -6.19
C ASP A 237 -4.21 -10.28 -6.86
N TYR A 238 -5.39 -10.56 -7.39
CA TYR A 238 -6.31 -9.63 -8.00
C TYR A 238 -7.66 -9.77 -7.33
N GLY A 239 -8.33 -8.66 -7.10
CA GLY A 239 -9.67 -8.65 -6.54
C GLY A 239 -10.60 -7.72 -7.32
N ASN A 240 -11.89 -7.96 -7.23
CA ASN A 240 -12.88 -6.99 -7.66
C ASN A 240 -14.00 -6.86 -6.63
N ALA A 241 -14.57 -5.67 -6.54
CA ALA A 241 -15.74 -5.39 -5.73
C ALA A 241 -16.75 -4.63 -6.57
N ARG A 242 -18.01 -5.01 -6.47
CA ARG A 242 -19.12 -4.32 -7.14
C ARG A 242 -20.34 -4.33 -6.25
N GLY A 243 -21.11 -3.27 -6.30
CA GLY A 243 -22.30 -3.17 -5.47
C GLY A 243 -23.26 -2.08 -5.91
N LEU A 244 -24.40 -2.12 -5.24
CA LEU A 244 -25.46 -1.11 -5.27
C LEU A 244 -25.57 -0.55 -3.87
N GLU A 245 -25.49 0.77 -3.74
CA GLU A 245 -25.76 1.50 -2.50
C GLU A 245 -27.06 2.29 -2.66
N VAL A 246 -27.92 2.21 -1.68
CA VAL A 246 -29.18 2.96 -1.65
C VAL A 246 -29.27 3.66 -0.31
N THR A 247 -29.31 4.98 -0.33
CA THR A 247 -29.47 5.83 0.86
C THR A 247 -30.77 6.59 0.76
N LEU A 248 -31.57 6.54 1.82
CA LEU A 248 -32.79 7.32 1.96
C LEU A 248 -32.65 8.25 3.16
N ASP A 249 -32.62 9.57 2.90
CA ASP A 249 -32.49 10.60 3.93
C ASP A 249 -33.83 11.31 4.14
N LEU A 250 -34.24 11.40 5.39
CA LEU A 250 -35.40 12.18 5.82
C LEU A 250 -34.94 13.36 6.67
N GLY A 251 -34.95 14.57 6.08
CA GLY A 251 -34.67 15.81 6.77
C GLY A 251 -35.95 16.36 7.42
N TYR A 252 -35.91 16.56 8.72
CA TYR A 252 -36.94 17.35 9.38
C TYR A 252 -36.65 18.83 9.15
N GLY A 253 -37.46 19.49 8.35
CA GLY A 253 -37.43 20.93 8.16
C GLY A 253 -38.06 21.71 9.32
#